data_c90a8209e68599b575507e0aa6419943
#
_entry.id   c90a8209e68599b575507e0aa6419943
#
_cell.length_a   1.000
_cell.length_b   1.000
_cell.length_c   1.000
_cell.angle_alpha   90.00
_cell.angle_beta   90.00
_cell.angle_gamma   90.00
#
_symmetry.space_group_name_H-M   'P 1'
#
loop_
_entity.id
_entity.type
_entity.pdbx_description
1 polymer ?
#
loop_
_entity_poly.entity_id
_entity_poly.type
_entity_poly.pdbx_seq_one_letter_code
_entity_poly.pdbx_strand_id
1 'polypeptide(L)'
;MAPSAHDPSKKEPTIMATTDIALKTDPSYKKISEHFLNNPDEFADAFAEAWFKLLHRDMGPKSNYMGPEVPEEDLIWQDPIPAGTSDYDVDAVREKLQSCGLSIQEMVETAWASASTYRGSDMRGGANGARIRLAPQKDWEANKPEQLSKVLDIYSSISEEFGASIADVIILGGNVGIEKATGAEVPFTPGRADASQEQTDADSFEYLEPLSCAFRNYHRSGLSVSAEEIMLDKSQLLGLTAPEMTVLLGGMRSLGITASDYGLLSATPDELSNDYFKTLLDMRVQWKPNGTGNSYEGFDRVTGEKARTASRADLVFGSNSQLRALVE
;
A
#
# COMPACT_ATOMS: atom_id res chain seq x y z
N MET A 1 25.95 -27.78 -33.85
CA MET A 1 26.34 -28.88 -32.93
C MET A 1 27.58 -28.43 -32.16
N ALA A 2 27.51 -28.38 -30.86
CA ALA A 2 28.61 -28.06 -29.94
C ALA A 2 29.17 -29.33 -29.30
N PRO A 3 30.45 -29.35 -28.84
CA PRO A 3 30.95 -30.43 -28.04
C PRO A 3 30.14 -30.63 -26.77
N SER A 4 29.88 -31.89 -26.38
CA SER A 4 29.21 -32.15 -25.10
C SER A 4 30.07 -31.65 -23.94
N ALA A 5 29.44 -31.09 -22.90
CA ALA A 5 30.15 -30.63 -21.70
C ALA A 5 30.85 -31.77 -20.93
N HIS A 6 30.34 -32.98 -21.06
CA HIS A 6 30.86 -34.17 -20.34
C HIS A 6 31.79 -35.05 -21.19
N ASP A 7 31.66 -35.02 -22.54
CA ASP A 7 32.40 -35.83 -23.44
C ASP A 7 32.73 -35.04 -24.74
N PRO A 8 33.91 -34.46 -24.87
CA PRO A 8 34.27 -33.64 -26.02
C PRO A 8 34.27 -34.37 -27.36
N SER A 9 34.30 -35.73 -27.34
CA SER A 9 34.20 -36.55 -28.55
C SER A 9 32.80 -36.59 -29.14
N LYS A 10 31.78 -36.23 -28.35
CA LYS A 10 30.39 -36.20 -28.78
C LYS A 10 29.94 -34.78 -29.13
N LYS A 11 29.08 -34.68 -30.11
CA LYS A 11 28.46 -33.41 -30.49
C LYS A 11 26.96 -33.45 -30.18
N GLU A 12 26.50 -32.43 -29.49
CA GLU A 12 25.11 -32.23 -29.13
C GLU A 12 24.49 -31.06 -29.93
N PRO A 13 23.19 -31.07 -30.24
CA PRO A 13 22.55 -29.93 -30.85
C PRO A 13 22.59 -28.73 -29.90
N THR A 14 22.91 -27.56 -30.44
CA THR A 14 22.74 -26.30 -29.69
C THR A 14 21.26 -26.00 -29.54
N ILE A 15 20.85 -25.68 -28.31
CA ILE A 15 19.47 -25.33 -27.96
C ILE A 15 19.49 -23.89 -27.43
N MET A 16 18.53 -23.11 -27.89
CA MET A 16 18.27 -21.78 -27.35
C MET A 16 16.82 -21.70 -26.90
N ALA A 17 16.57 -21.03 -25.78
CA ALA A 17 15.23 -20.70 -25.37
C ALA A 17 14.60 -19.63 -26.28
N THR A 18 13.28 -19.55 -26.31
CA THR A 18 12.59 -18.52 -27.07
C THR A 18 12.98 -17.10 -26.61
N THR A 19 13.23 -16.93 -25.33
CA THR A 19 13.76 -15.68 -24.73
C THR A 19 15.12 -15.30 -25.28
N ASP A 20 16.04 -16.25 -25.48
CA ASP A 20 17.36 -15.99 -26.05
C ASP A 20 17.26 -15.59 -27.52
N ILE A 21 16.36 -16.25 -28.27
CA ILE A 21 16.09 -15.92 -29.67
C ILE A 21 15.50 -14.52 -29.78
N ALA A 22 14.65 -14.09 -28.83
CA ALA A 22 14.06 -12.76 -28.80
C ALA A 22 15.14 -11.64 -28.74
N LEU A 23 16.23 -11.85 -28.00
CA LEU A 23 17.37 -10.90 -27.96
C LEU A 23 17.96 -10.59 -29.35
N LYS A 24 17.76 -11.50 -30.31
CA LYS A 24 18.24 -11.35 -31.68
C LYS A 24 17.15 -10.93 -32.67
N THR A 25 15.88 -11.31 -32.44
CA THR A 25 14.81 -11.17 -33.41
C THR A 25 13.80 -10.07 -33.10
N ASP A 26 13.56 -9.77 -31.82
CA ASP A 26 12.74 -8.63 -31.42
C ASP A 26 13.48 -7.31 -31.70
N PRO A 27 12.88 -6.34 -32.41
CA PRO A 27 13.56 -5.10 -32.81
C PRO A 27 14.09 -4.28 -31.62
N SER A 28 13.39 -4.27 -30.48
CA SER A 28 13.79 -3.52 -29.31
C SER A 28 14.99 -4.18 -28.62
N TYR A 29 14.90 -5.47 -28.35
CA TYR A 29 16.00 -6.23 -27.76
C TYR A 29 17.23 -6.33 -28.67
N LYS A 30 17.01 -6.53 -29.96
CA LYS A 30 18.09 -6.59 -30.96
C LYS A 30 18.94 -5.33 -30.94
N LYS A 31 18.33 -4.15 -30.91
CA LYS A 31 19.05 -2.88 -30.82
C LYS A 31 19.98 -2.80 -29.63
N ILE A 32 19.50 -3.25 -28.44
CA ILE A 32 20.28 -3.28 -27.21
C ILE A 32 21.42 -4.31 -27.32
N SER A 33 21.11 -5.50 -27.84
CA SER A 33 22.11 -6.56 -28.01
C SER A 33 23.24 -6.16 -28.98
N GLU A 34 22.89 -5.49 -30.09
CA GLU A 34 23.89 -4.97 -31.06
C GLU A 34 24.70 -3.82 -30.44
N HIS A 35 24.10 -2.97 -29.62
CA HIS A 35 24.83 -1.92 -28.91
C HIS A 35 25.89 -2.51 -27.99
N PHE A 36 25.53 -3.45 -27.14
CA PHE A 36 26.45 -4.10 -26.20
C PHE A 36 27.51 -5.00 -26.89
N LEU A 37 27.18 -5.58 -28.04
CA LEU A 37 28.15 -6.29 -28.85
C LEU A 37 29.28 -5.38 -29.32
N ASN A 38 28.99 -4.13 -29.65
CA ASN A 38 29.93 -3.15 -30.13
C ASN A 38 30.58 -2.34 -29.00
N ASN A 39 30.04 -2.37 -27.77
CA ASN A 39 30.50 -1.61 -26.61
C ASN A 39 30.64 -2.54 -25.40
N PRO A 40 31.64 -3.44 -25.34
CA PRO A 40 31.73 -4.46 -24.30
C PRO A 40 32.00 -3.88 -22.89
N ASP A 41 32.65 -2.72 -22.78
CA ASP A 41 32.87 -2.07 -21.47
C ASP A 41 31.53 -1.54 -20.92
N GLU A 42 30.71 -0.90 -21.75
CA GLU A 42 29.35 -0.47 -21.35
C GLU A 42 28.44 -1.66 -20.96
N PHE A 43 28.62 -2.81 -21.62
CA PHE A 43 27.93 -4.04 -21.22
C PHE A 43 28.36 -4.50 -19.83
N ALA A 44 29.64 -4.46 -19.52
CA ALA A 44 30.15 -4.85 -18.20
C ALA A 44 29.63 -3.94 -17.11
N ASP A 45 29.58 -2.64 -17.32
CA ASP A 45 29.05 -1.66 -16.37
C ASP A 45 27.54 -1.85 -16.18
N ALA A 46 26.78 -1.94 -17.26
CA ALA A 46 25.34 -2.17 -17.19
C ALA A 46 24.97 -3.51 -16.51
N PHE A 47 25.79 -4.55 -16.74
CA PHE A 47 25.63 -5.83 -16.04
C PHE A 47 25.88 -5.69 -14.54
N ALA A 48 26.95 -4.99 -14.14
CA ALA A 48 27.29 -4.78 -12.73
C ALA A 48 26.18 -4.01 -12.01
N GLU A 49 25.66 -2.95 -12.62
CA GLU A 49 24.52 -2.18 -12.07
C GLU A 49 23.24 -3.01 -11.94
N ALA A 50 22.92 -3.79 -12.98
CA ALA A 50 21.74 -4.68 -12.94
C ALA A 50 21.89 -5.79 -11.90
N TRP A 51 23.10 -6.34 -11.75
CA TRP A 51 23.41 -7.34 -10.74
C TRP A 51 23.30 -6.77 -9.33
N PHE A 52 23.85 -5.57 -9.10
CA PHE A 52 23.72 -4.87 -7.83
C PHE A 52 22.26 -4.61 -7.47
N LYS A 53 21.47 -4.09 -8.43
CA LYS A 53 20.02 -3.89 -8.25
C LYS A 53 19.31 -5.19 -7.91
N LEU A 54 19.58 -6.28 -8.62
CA LEU A 54 18.95 -7.59 -8.39
C LEU A 54 19.19 -8.08 -6.96
N LEU A 55 20.43 -7.96 -6.46
CA LEU A 55 20.82 -8.47 -5.15
C LEU A 55 20.40 -7.59 -3.97
N HIS A 56 20.06 -6.33 -4.20
CA HIS A 56 19.76 -5.37 -3.12
C HIS A 56 18.34 -4.79 -3.18
N ARG A 57 17.56 -5.17 -4.21
CA ARG A 57 16.22 -4.61 -4.43
C ARG A 57 15.25 -4.85 -3.26
N ASP A 58 15.41 -5.96 -2.56
CA ASP A 58 14.59 -6.37 -1.42
C ASP A 58 15.09 -5.85 -0.06
N MET A 59 16.18 -5.09 -0.04
CA MET A 59 16.73 -4.51 1.19
C MET A 59 16.08 -3.16 1.57
N GLY A 60 15.31 -2.57 0.65
CA GLY A 60 14.72 -1.24 0.83
C GLY A 60 15.72 -0.11 0.75
N PRO A 61 15.54 0.98 1.53
CA PRO A 61 16.42 2.13 1.51
C PRO A 61 17.88 1.79 1.89
N LYS A 62 18.83 2.52 1.33
CA LYS A 62 20.28 2.35 1.59
C LYS A 62 20.65 2.38 3.10
N SER A 63 19.86 3.05 3.92
CA SER A 63 20.02 3.05 5.38
C SER A 63 19.95 1.66 6.02
N ASN A 64 19.39 0.67 5.34
CA ASN A 64 19.32 -0.72 5.80
C ASN A 64 20.57 -1.53 5.43
N TYR A 65 21.45 -1.00 4.57
CA TYR A 65 22.65 -1.70 4.15
C TYR A 65 23.71 -1.63 5.25
N MET A 66 24.51 -2.68 5.36
CA MET A 66 25.55 -2.79 6.39
C MET A 66 26.91 -3.10 5.77
N GLY A 67 27.96 -2.62 6.43
CA GLY A 67 29.33 -2.92 6.08
C GLY A 67 30.05 -1.78 5.34
N PRO A 68 31.37 -1.92 5.12
CA PRO A 68 32.19 -0.88 4.54
C PRO A 68 32.04 -0.75 3.00
N GLU A 69 31.42 -1.72 2.35
CA GLU A 69 31.27 -1.79 0.89
C GLU A 69 29.98 -1.13 0.38
N VAL A 70 29.22 -0.47 1.27
CA VAL A 70 27.98 0.24 0.87
C VAL A 70 28.35 1.41 -0.04
N PRO A 71 27.83 1.47 -1.28
CA PRO A 71 28.11 2.58 -2.19
C PRO A 71 27.62 3.91 -1.61
N GLU A 72 28.37 4.98 -1.84
CA GLU A 72 27.99 6.33 -1.42
C GLU A 72 26.80 6.89 -2.24
N GLU A 73 26.70 6.49 -3.50
CA GLU A 73 25.67 6.91 -4.42
C GLU A 73 24.28 6.40 -4.01
N ASP A 74 23.27 7.28 -4.14
CA ASP A 74 21.85 6.93 -4.00
C ASP A 74 21.26 6.67 -5.39
N LEU A 75 20.83 5.43 -5.63
CA LEU A 75 20.18 5.05 -6.88
C LEU A 75 18.65 5.23 -6.77
N ILE A 76 18.04 5.67 -7.86
CA ILE A 76 16.60 5.99 -7.87
C ILE A 76 15.71 4.83 -7.39
N TRP A 77 16.07 3.59 -7.73
CA TRP A 77 15.33 2.39 -7.34
C TRP A 77 15.46 2.01 -5.84
N GLN A 78 16.35 2.68 -5.10
CA GLN A 78 16.49 2.54 -3.65
C GLN A 78 15.48 3.40 -2.90
N ASP A 79 14.61 4.13 -3.60
CA ASP A 79 13.64 5.08 -3.04
C ASP A 79 14.29 6.08 -2.08
N PRO A 80 15.31 6.85 -2.52
CA PRO A 80 16.08 7.71 -1.65
C PRO A 80 15.22 8.77 -0.98
N ILE A 81 15.51 9.03 0.29
CA ILE A 81 14.81 10.01 1.13
C ILE A 81 15.86 10.84 1.84
N PRO A 82 15.71 12.16 1.93
CA PRO A 82 16.63 13.01 2.69
C PRO A 82 16.58 12.66 4.19
N ALA A 83 17.55 13.13 4.94
CA ALA A 83 17.53 12.97 6.39
C ALA A 83 16.32 13.69 6.99
N GLY A 84 15.59 12.98 7.85
CA GLY A 84 14.47 13.55 8.60
C GLY A 84 14.94 14.38 9.81
N THR A 85 14.03 15.17 10.35
CA THR A 85 14.24 15.88 11.60
C THR A 85 13.15 15.52 12.61
N SER A 86 13.54 15.49 13.88
CA SER A 86 12.60 15.40 15.01
C SER A 86 12.62 16.67 15.85
N ASP A 87 13.29 17.73 15.37
CA ASP A 87 13.47 18.99 16.08
C ASP A 87 12.29 19.95 15.82
N TYR A 88 11.12 19.56 16.28
CA TYR A 88 9.90 20.35 16.28
C TYR A 88 8.99 19.92 17.44
N ASP A 89 8.04 20.79 17.82
CA ASP A 89 7.11 20.54 18.91
C ASP A 89 5.95 19.64 18.43
N VAL A 90 6.06 18.33 18.73
CA VAL A 90 5.05 17.32 18.36
C VAL A 90 3.69 17.61 19.00
N ASP A 91 3.67 18.10 20.23
CA ASP A 91 2.42 18.38 20.95
C ASP A 91 1.69 19.57 20.34
N ALA A 92 2.43 20.62 19.97
CA ALA A 92 1.87 21.78 19.27
C ALA A 92 1.29 21.38 17.88
N VAL A 93 1.97 20.51 17.13
CA VAL A 93 1.44 19.96 15.86
C VAL A 93 0.18 19.14 16.12
N ARG A 94 0.15 18.31 17.17
CA ARG A 94 -1.02 17.52 17.57
C ARG A 94 -2.22 18.40 17.91
N GLU A 95 -2.03 19.45 18.69
CA GLU A 95 -3.10 20.41 19.02
C GLU A 95 -3.64 21.12 17.78
N LYS A 96 -2.75 21.50 16.86
CA LYS A 96 -3.14 22.10 15.58
C LYS A 96 -3.98 21.15 14.73
N LEU A 97 -3.59 19.86 14.65
CA LEU A 97 -4.32 18.83 13.95
C LEU A 97 -5.70 18.55 14.58
N GLN A 98 -5.83 18.64 15.90
CA GLN A 98 -7.13 18.49 16.58
C GLN A 98 -8.13 19.57 16.14
N SER A 99 -7.66 20.76 15.79
CA SER A 99 -8.48 21.92 15.42
C SER A 99 -8.47 22.26 13.92
N CYS A 100 -7.84 21.46 13.06
CA CYS A 100 -7.63 21.78 11.65
C CYS A 100 -8.87 21.69 10.75
N GLY A 101 -10.01 21.23 11.27
CA GLY A 101 -11.28 21.16 10.53
C GLY A 101 -11.44 19.93 9.62
N LEU A 102 -10.49 19.00 9.64
CA LEU A 102 -10.62 17.71 8.96
C LEU A 102 -11.47 16.73 9.79
N SER A 103 -12.22 15.89 9.09
CA SER A 103 -12.94 14.78 9.72
C SER A 103 -11.98 13.65 10.13
N ILE A 104 -12.44 12.79 11.04
CA ILE A 104 -11.71 11.59 11.46
C ILE A 104 -11.40 10.72 10.24
N GLN A 105 -12.37 10.55 9.34
CA GLN A 105 -12.24 9.75 8.13
C GLN A 105 -11.16 10.31 7.20
N GLU A 106 -11.14 11.61 6.94
CA GLU A 106 -10.15 12.26 6.09
C GLU A 106 -8.72 12.06 6.64
N MET A 107 -8.54 12.23 7.95
CA MET A 107 -7.25 12.06 8.61
C MET A 107 -6.77 10.61 8.58
N VAL A 108 -7.61 9.67 9.01
CA VAL A 108 -7.24 8.24 9.10
C VAL A 108 -7.06 7.64 7.70
N GLU A 109 -7.91 7.96 6.75
CA GLU A 109 -7.82 7.45 5.38
C GLU A 109 -6.56 7.94 4.66
N THR A 110 -6.17 9.20 4.86
CA THR A 110 -4.94 9.75 4.29
C THR A 110 -3.70 9.09 4.88
N ALA A 111 -3.65 8.88 6.19
CA ALA A 111 -2.57 8.17 6.85
C ALA A 111 -2.47 6.72 6.37
N TRP A 112 -3.60 6.02 6.27
CA TRP A 112 -3.68 4.69 5.69
C TRP A 112 -3.19 4.64 4.25
N ALA A 113 -3.66 5.56 3.40
CA ALA A 113 -3.26 5.63 1.99
C ALA A 113 -1.75 5.82 1.82
N SER A 114 -1.14 6.64 2.69
CA SER A 114 0.30 6.87 2.71
C SER A 114 1.08 5.62 3.19
N ALA A 115 0.68 5.05 4.32
CA ALA A 115 1.41 3.97 4.96
C ALA A 115 1.23 2.60 4.29
N SER A 116 0.04 2.32 3.75
CA SER A 116 -0.33 1.00 3.26
C SER A 116 0.31 0.60 1.93
N THR A 117 1.07 1.49 1.30
CA THR A 117 1.90 1.13 0.14
C THR A 117 3.12 0.29 0.52
N TYR A 118 3.46 0.23 1.81
CA TYR A 118 4.59 -0.57 2.28
C TYR A 118 4.45 -2.05 1.94
N ARG A 119 5.56 -2.64 1.51
CA ARG A 119 5.70 -4.07 1.22
C ARG A 119 6.88 -4.64 2.01
N GLY A 120 6.60 -5.55 2.95
CA GLY A 120 7.64 -6.22 3.74
C GLY A 120 8.54 -7.14 2.93
N SER A 121 8.14 -7.50 1.70
CA SER A 121 8.92 -8.36 0.80
C SER A 121 10.16 -7.66 0.22
N ASP A 122 10.08 -6.36 -0.03
CA ASP A 122 11.17 -5.55 -0.62
C ASP A 122 11.37 -4.20 0.09
N MET A 123 10.69 -4.00 1.21
CA MET A 123 10.76 -2.80 2.05
C MET A 123 10.47 -1.49 1.31
N ARG A 124 9.75 -1.55 0.20
CA ARG A 124 9.34 -0.39 -0.59
C ARG A 124 8.03 0.20 -0.08
N GLY A 125 7.77 1.43 -0.47
CA GLY A 125 6.56 2.16 -0.11
C GLY A 125 6.58 2.63 1.33
N GLY A 126 5.39 2.85 1.89
CA GLY A 126 5.23 3.35 3.25
C GLY A 126 5.16 4.87 3.33
N ALA A 127 4.97 5.35 4.55
CA ALA A 127 4.69 6.76 4.81
C ALA A 127 5.91 7.68 4.68
N ASN A 128 7.13 7.15 4.90
CA ASN A 128 8.34 7.95 4.81
C ASN A 128 8.57 8.43 3.38
N GLY A 129 8.89 9.70 3.20
CA GLY A 129 8.98 10.34 1.89
C GLY A 129 7.71 11.10 1.49
N ALA A 130 6.58 10.89 2.15
CA ALA A 130 5.29 11.50 1.82
C ALA A 130 4.95 11.43 0.32
N ARG A 131 5.29 10.32 -0.34
CA ARG A 131 5.12 10.19 -1.80
C ARG A 131 3.67 10.20 -2.25
N ILE A 132 2.72 10.07 -1.31
CA ILE A 132 1.29 10.25 -1.57
C ILE A 132 0.97 11.64 -2.17
N ARG A 133 1.80 12.66 -1.97
CA ARG A 133 1.67 14.00 -2.55
C ARG A 133 2.28 14.14 -3.94
N LEU A 134 2.99 13.11 -4.41
CA LEU A 134 3.75 13.09 -5.66
C LEU A 134 3.10 12.16 -6.69
N ALA A 135 3.39 12.38 -7.96
CA ALA A 135 3.01 11.45 -9.00
C ALA A 135 3.84 10.15 -8.92
N PRO A 136 3.24 8.98 -9.21
CA PRO A 136 1.83 8.77 -9.63
C PRO A 136 0.84 8.66 -8.46
N GLN A 137 1.30 8.54 -7.23
CA GLN A 137 0.50 8.13 -6.06
C GLN A 137 -0.63 9.11 -5.72
N LYS A 138 -0.42 10.41 -5.91
CA LYS A 138 -1.44 11.44 -5.67
C LYS A 138 -2.67 11.30 -6.56
N ASP A 139 -2.49 10.70 -7.74
CA ASP A 139 -3.52 10.60 -8.78
C ASP A 139 -4.25 9.24 -8.77
N TRP A 140 -3.86 8.31 -7.89
CA TRP A 140 -4.52 7.01 -7.79
C TRP A 140 -5.96 7.14 -7.32
N GLU A 141 -6.88 6.51 -8.04
CA GLU A 141 -8.32 6.52 -7.73
C GLU A 141 -8.60 6.08 -6.27
N ALA A 142 -7.88 5.07 -5.80
CA ALA A 142 -8.00 4.57 -4.43
C ALA A 142 -7.70 5.61 -3.35
N ASN A 143 -6.99 6.68 -3.68
CA ASN A 143 -6.60 7.75 -2.76
C ASN A 143 -7.56 8.95 -2.79
N LYS A 144 -8.62 8.92 -3.62
CA LYS A 144 -9.60 10.01 -3.74
C LYS A 144 -8.91 11.37 -3.98
N PRO A 145 -8.36 11.62 -5.18
CA PRO A 145 -7.47 12.77 -5.45
C PRO A 145 -7.99 14.13 -4.97
N GLU A 146 -9.29 14.41 -5.12
CA GLU A 146 -9.89 15.68 -4.67
C GLU A 146 -9.87 15.82 -3.14
N GLN A 147 -10.25 14.77 -2.41
CA GLN A 147 -10.17 14.73 -0.95
C GLN A 147 -8.73 14.82 -0.47
N LEU A 148 -7.84 14.05 -1.11
CA LEU A 148 -6.41 14.04 -0.79
C LEU A 148 -5.80 15.43 -0.97
N SER A 149 -6.08 16.14 -2.06
CA SER A 149 -5.59 17.49 -2.29
C SER A 149 -6.01 18.43 -1.17
N LYS A 150 -7.29 18.44 -0.78
CA LYS A 150 -7.80 19.23 0.35
C LYS A 150 -7.03 18.97 1.64
N VAL A 151 -6.80 17.68 1.96
CA VAL A 151 -6.08 17.29 3.18
C VAL A 151 -4.62 17.72 3.14
N LEU A 152 -3.95 17.53 2.01
CA LEU A 152 -2.55 17.89 1.82
C LEU A 152 -2.32 19.39 1.87
N ASP A 153 -3.25 20.21 1.40
CA ASP A 153 -3.15 21.69 1.52
C ASP A 153 -3.12 22.13 2.99
N ILE A 154 -3.98 21.52 3.82
CA ILE A 154 -4.00 21.80 5.27
C ILE A 154 -2.72 21.26 5.94
N TYR A 155 -2.30 20.05 5.60
CA TYR A 155 -1.09 19.45 6.18
C TYR A 155 0.19 20.17 5.76
N SER A 156 0.26 20.69 4.55
CA SER A 156 1.37 21.52 4.08
C SER A 156 1.48 22.81 4.91
N SER A 157 0.36 23.48 5.17
CA SER A 157 0.34 24.67 6.01
C SER A 157 0.81 24.38 7.45
N ILE A 158 0.43 23.25 8.01
CA ILE A 158 0.88 22.83 9.35
C ILE A 158 2.38 22.47 9.31
N SER A 159 2.83 21.75 8.29
CA SER A 159 4.24 21.44 8.08
C SER A 159 5.11 22.70 8.04
N GLU A 160 4.70 23.70 7.28
CA GLU A 160 5.41 24.98 7.18
C GLU A 160 5.41 25.77 8.51
N GLU A 161 4.29 25.78 9.23
CA GLU A 161 4.15 26.50 10.50
C GLU A 161 5.07 25.94 11.59
N PHE A 162 5.25 24.63 11.66
CA PHE A 162 5.97 23.96 12.75
C PHE A 162 7.33 23.38 12.34
N GLY A 163 7.69 23.39 11.06
CA GLY A 163 8.93 22.79 10.56
C GLY A 163 8.94 21.25 10.60
N ALA A 164 7.78 20.62 10.73
CA ALA A 164 7.62 19.18 10.66
C ALA A 164 7.58 18.71 9.20
N SER A 165 8.04 17.48 8.89
CA SER A 165 7.83 16.92 7.56
C SER A 165 6.34 16.65 7.29
N ILE A 166 5.92 16.75 6.03
CA ILE A 166 4.55 16.38 5.64
C ILE A 166 4.29 14.89 5.95
N ALA A 167 5.31 14.05 5.83
CA ALA A 167 5.24 12.65 6.20
C ALA A 167 4.87 12.44 7.67
N ASP A 168 5.49 13.20 8.57
CA ASP A 168 5.16 13.15 9.99
C ASP A 168 3.77 13.75 10.28
N VAL A 169 3.40 14.85 9.64
CA VAL A 169 2.07 15.47 9.79
C VAL A 169 0.96 14.51 9.34
N ILE A 170 1.15 13.77 8.24
CA ILE A 170 0.19 12.76 7.77
C ILE A 170 -0.04 11.66 8.82
N ILE A 171 1.04 11.11 9.36
CA ILE A 171 0.95 10.01 10.33
C ILE A 171 0.38 10.50 11.66
N LEU A 172 0.84 11.64 12.15
CA LEU A 172 0.30 12.24 13.36
C LEU A 172 -1.19 12.62 13.19
N GLY A 173 -1.58 13.07 11.99
CA GLY A 173 -2.98 13.31 11.65
C GLY A 173 -3.84 12.07 11.77
N GLY A 174 -3.35 10.93 11.27
CA GLY A 174 -4.00 9.63 11.46
C GLY A 174 -4.15 9.23 12.92
N ASN A 175 -3.09 9.43 13.72
CA ASN A 175 -3.13 9.18 15.17
C ASN A 175 -4.19 10.06 15.85
N VAL A 176 -4.19 11.36 15.56
CA VAL A 176 -5.20 12.32 16.09
C VAL A 176 -6.62 11.90 15.72
N GLY A 177 -6.83 11.40 14.49
CA GLY A 177 -8.12 10.84 14.08
C GLY A 177 -8.58 9.67 14.96
N ILE A 178 -7.67 8.73 15.24
CA ILE A 178 -7.94 7.60 16.13
C ILE A 178 -8.16 8.07 17.57
N GLU A 179 -7.35 9.00 18.06
CA GLU A 179 -7.48 9.57 19.41
C GLU A 179 -8.84 10.25 19.63
N LYS A 180 -9.31 11.00 18.62
CA LYS A 180 -10.66 11.59 18.65
C LYS A 180 -11.76 10.55 18.73
N ALA A 181 -11.60 9.42 18.05
CA ALA A 181 -12.60 8.35 17.99
C ALA A 181 -12.62 7.46 19.23
N THR A 182 -11.50 7.39 19.97
CA THR A 182 -11.34 6.45 21.10
C THR A 182 -11.18 7.12 22.46
N GLY A 183 -10.70 8.36 22.49
CA GLY A 183 -10.22 9.03 23.69
C GLY A 183 -8.90 8.47 24.24
N ALA A 184 -8.24 7.55 23.52
CA ALA A 184 -6.96 6.94 23.91
C ALA A 184 -5.80 7.57 23.14
N GLU A 185 -4.68 7.79 23.78
CA GLU A 185 -3.45 8.28 23.16
C GLU A 185 -2.84 7.21 22.25
N VAL A 186 -2.41 7.61 21.05
CA VAL A 186 -1.71 6.76 20.09
C VAL A 186 -0.23 7.15 20.05
N PRO A 187 0.70 6.20 20.31
CA PRO A 187 2.14 6.49 20.28
C PRO A 187 2.58 7.02 18.90
N PHE A 188 3.48 8.01 18.94
CA PHE A 188 4.04 8.61 17.74
C PHE A 188 5.56 8.77 17.87
N THR A 189 6.29 8.48 16.80
CA THR A 189 7.72 8.71 16.69
C THR A 189 7.99 9.62 15.50
N PRO A 190 8.52 10.84 15.70
CA PRO A 190 8.88 11.77 14.62
C PRO A 190 10.17 11.33 13.91
N GLY A 191 10.50 12.02 12.81
CA GLY A 191 11.78 11.86 12.12
C GLY A 191 11.66 11.34 10.68
N ARG A 192 10.45 11.29 10.11
CA ARG A 192 10.28 11.07 8.67
C ARG A 192 10.69 12.30 7.90
N ALA A 193 11.01 12.11 6.62
CA ALA A 193 11.33 13.21 5.70
C ALA A 193 10.46 13.13 4.45
N ASP A 194 10.49 14.19 3.66
CA ASP A 194 9.73 14.33 2.43
C ASP A 194 10.64 14.12 1.22
N ALA A 195 10.32 13.14 0.38
CA ALA A 195 11.02 12.93 -0.88
C ALA A 195 10.60 13.98 -1.91
N SER A 196 11.48 14.27 -2.87
CA SER A 196 11.13 15.03 -4.07
C SER A 196 10.59 14.12 -5.18
N GLN A 197 10.07 14.74 -6.26
CA GLN A 197 9.65 13.99 -7.45
C GLN A 197 10.85 13.31 -8.13
N GLU A 198 12.01 13.94 -8.12
CA GLU A 198 13.26 13.40 -8.69
C GLU A 198 13.81 12.22 -7.89
N GLN A 199 13.46 12.12 -6.62
CA GLN A 199 13.78 10.99 -5.73
C GLN A 199 12.73 9.86 -5.81
N THR A 200 11.75 9.99 -6.69
CA THR A 200 10.64 9.03 -6.83
C THR A 200 10.77 8.32 -8.17
N ASP A 201 11.02 7.02 -8.14
CA ASP A 201 11.03 6.12 -9.31
C ASP A 201 9.57 5.90 -9.78
N ALA A 202 9.01 6.94 -10.44
CA ALA A 202 7.59 7.00 -10.78
C ALA A 202 7.12 5.79 -11.59
N ASP A 203 7.95 5.32 -12.53
CA ASP A 203 7.62 4.17 -13.39
C ASP A 203 7.45 2.87 -12.59
N SER A 204 8.27 2.69 -11.56
CA SER A 204 8.17 1.51 -10.71
C SER A 204 7.22 1.68 -9.53
N PHE A 205 6.81 2.90 -9.19
CA PHE A 205 5.76 3.16 -8.19
C PHE A 205 4.37 2.75 -8.65
N GLU A 206 4.12 2.66 -9.95
CA GLU A 206 2.86 2.16 -10.50
C GLU A 206 2.52 0.76 -9.97
N TYR A 207 3.52 -0.09 -9.75
CA TYR A 207 3.34 -1.43 -9.16
C TYR A 207 2.90 -1.43 -7.69
N LEU A 208 2.94 -0.30 -7.00
CA LEU A 208 2.44 -0.12 -5.64
C LEU A 208 0.98 0.33 -5.61
N GLU A 209 0.38 0.66 -6.76
CA GLU A 209 -1.01 1.08 -6.84
C GLU A 209 -1.95 -0.02 -6.35
N PRO A 210 -2.83 0.25 -5.38
CA PRO A 210 -3.79 -0.72 -4.90
C PRO A 210 -4.88 -0.96 -5.95
N LEU A 211 -4.91 -2.15 -6.54
CA LEU A 211 -6.01 -2.59 -7.42
C LEU A 211 -7.28 -2.87 -6.62
N SER A 212 -7.12 -3.23 -5.36
CA SER A 212 -8.19 -3.40 -4.39
C SER A 212 -7.64 -3.09 -3.00
N CYS A 213 -8.47 -2.52 -2.14
CA CYS A 213 -8.17 -2.29 -0.73
C CYS A 213 -9.42 -2.57 0.11
N ALA A 214 -9.55 -3.79 0.61
CA ALA A 214 -10.69 -4.18 1.43
C ALA A 214 -10.82 -3.33 2.69
N PHE A 215 -9.72 -2.86 3.28
CA PHE A 215 -9.74 -1.98 4.45
C PHE A 215 -10.46 -0.64 4.19
N ARG A 216 -10.41 -0.12 2.94
CA ARG A 216 -11.15 1.07 2.49
C ARG A 216 -12.38 0.74 1.65
N ASN A 217 -12.71 -0.54 1.52
CA ASN A 217 -13.80 -1.03 0.67
C ASN A 217 -13.69 -0.58 -0.80
N TYR A 218 -12.46 -0.44 -1.29
CA TYR A 218 -12.16 -0.10 -2.67
C TYR A 218 -11.85 -1.36 -3.48
N HIS A 219 -12.43 -1.47 -4.67
CA HIS A 219 -12.15 -2.55 -5.60
C HIS A 219 -12.30 -2.04 -7.03
N ARG A 220 -11.20 -2.07 -7.79
CA ARG A 220 -11.21 -1.66 -9.21
C ARG A 220 -12.10 -2.61 -10.00
N SER A 221 -12.93 -2.07 -10.87
CA SER A 221 -13.81 -2.87 -11.72
C SER A 221 -13.02 -3.74 -12.70
N GLY A 222 -13.53 -4.94 -12.99
CA GLY A 222 -12.91 -5.85 -13.96
C GLY A 222 -11.77 -6.71 -13.44
N LEU A 223 -11.44 -6.65 -12.14
CA LEU A 223 -10.47 -7.57 -11.54
C LEU A 223 -11.06 -8.98 -11.44
N SER A 224 -10.25 -9.98 -11.81
CA SER A 224 -10.59 -11.41 -11.67
C SER A 224 -10.27 -11.97 -10.29
N VAL A 225 -9.35 -11.33 -9.56
CA VAL A 225 -8.95 -11.71 -8.20
C VAL A 225 -9.94 -11.11 -7.21
N SER A 226 -10.34 -11.87 -6.22
CA SER A 226 -11.32 -11.44 -5.22
C SER A 226 -10.73 -10.43 -4.22
N ALA A 227 -11.58 -9.58 -3.65
CA ALA A 227 -11.16 -8.56 -2.68
C ALA A 227 -10.52 -9.17 -1.42
N GLU A 228 -11.02 -10.33 -0.98
CA GLU A 228 -10.46 -11.05 0.18
C GLU A 228 -9.09 -11.66 -0.09
N GLU A 229 -8.81 -12.14 -1.31
CA GLU A 229 -7.47 -12.65 -1.68
C GLU A 229 -6.45 -11.52 -1.68
N ILE A 230 -6.78 -10.36 -2.28
CA ILE A 230 -5.90 -9.18 -2.26
C ILE A 230 -5.74 -8.64 -0.83
N MET A 231 -6.77 -8.74 0.01
CA MET A 231 -6.67 -8.35 1.44
C MET A 231 -5.67 -9.22 2.19
N LEU A 232 -5.68 -10.53 1.97
CA LEU A 232 -4.72 -11.45 2.59
C LEU A 232 -3.29 -11.16 2.13
N ASP A 233 -3.08 -10.96 0.84
CA ASP A 233 -1.79 -10.56 0.29
C ASP A 233 -1.29 -9.24 0.90
N LYS A 234 -2.14 -8.21 0.93
CA LYS A 234 -1.81 -6.92 1.56
C LYS A 234 -1.49 -7.07 3.05
N SER A 235 -2.23 -7.90 3.77
CA SER A 235 -1.97 -8.15 5.18
C SER A 235 -0.61 -8.80 5.41
N GLN A 236 -0.21 -9.74 4.56
CA GLN A 236 1.10 -10.37 4.60
C GLN A 236 2.22 -9.36 4.29
N LEU A 237 2.04 -8.53 3.26
CA LEU A 237 3.00 -7.47 2.90
C LEU A 237 3.20 -6.44 4.03
N LEU A 238 2.15 -6.17 4.79
CA LEU A 238 2.20 -5.28 5.96
C LEU A 238 2.64 -5.98 7.26
N GLY A 239 2.85 -7.30 7.23
CA GLY A 239 3.22 -8.08 8.41
C GLY A 239 2.10 -8.24 9.42
N LEU A 240 0.83 -8.10 9.01
CA LEU A 240 -0.32 -8.23 9.91
C LEU A 240 -0.66 -9.70 10.19
N THR A 241 -0.89 -10.01 11.44
CA THR A 241 -1.50 -11.26 11.87
C THR A 241 -3.01 -11.28 11.58
N ALA A 242 -3.65 -12.43 11.62
CA ALA A 242 -5.09 -12.54 11.40
C ALA A 242 -5.93 -11.75 12.41
N PRO A 243 -5.62 -11.72 13.71
CA PRO A 243 -6.27 -10.81 14.66
C PRO A 243 -6.11 -9.33 14.30
N GLU A 244 -4.90 -8.89 13.97
CA GLU A 244 -4.63 -7.50 13.59
C GLU A 244 -5.37 -7.10 12.30
N MET A 245 -5.39 -7.97 11.28
CA MET A 245 -6.17 -7.79 10.07
C MET A 245 -7.67 -7.63 10.39
N THR A 246 -8.19 -8.48 11.29
CA THR A 246 -9.61 -8.45 11.70
C THR A 246 -9.96 -7.14 12.40
N VAL A 247 -9.15 -6.73 13.38
CA VAL A 247 -9.37 -5.49 14.15
C VAL A 247 -9.23 -4.26 13.24
N LEU A 248 -8.24 -4.25 12.36
CA LEU A 248 -8.04 -3.14 11.43
C LEU A 248 -9.21 -2.96 10.48
N LEU A 249 -9.71 -4.04 9.86
CA LEU A 249 -10.87 -3.95 8.98
C LEU A 249 -12.11 -3.51 9.75
N GLY A 250 -12.37 -4.08 10.92
CA GLY A 250 -13.51 -3.71 11.77
C GLY A 250 -13.44 -2.26 12.23
N GLY A 251 -12.26 -1.77 12.59
CA GLY A 251 -12.02 -0.39 12.96
C GLY A 251 -12.29 0.58 11.81
N MET A 252 -11.77 0.30 10.62
CA MET A 252 -12.02 1.11 9.43
C MET A 252 -13.53 1.20 9.11
N ARG A 253 -14.25 0.09 9.25
CA ARG A 253 -15.71 0.08 9.07
C ARG A 253 -16.45 0.86 10.17
N SER A 254 -16.02 0.72 11.42
CA SER A 254 -16.62 1.49 12.54
C SER A 254 -16.44 2.98 12.36
N LEU A 255 -15.32 3.42 11.82
CA LEU A 255 -15.05 4.82 11.50
C LEU A 255 -15.76 5.29 10.20
N GLY A 256 -16.50 4.43 9.52
CA GLY A 256 -17.18 4.78 8.27
C GLY A 256 -16.23 4.98 7.08
N ILE A 257 -15.01 4.45 7.14
CA ILE A 257 -14.05 4.58 6.04
C ILE A 257 -14.43 3.61 4.92
N THR A 258 -14.79 4.17 3.78
CA THR A 258 -15.16 3.42 2.58
C THR A 258 -14.91 4.25 1.33
N ALA A 259 -14.52 3.59 0.25
CA ALA A 259 -14.39 4.20 -1.08
C ALA A 259 -15.64 3.99 -1.96
N SER A 260 -16.66 3.29 -1.45
CA SER A 260 -17.88 2.95 -2.16
C SER A 260 -19.12 3.11 -1.26
N ASP A 261 -20.29 3.15 -1.89
CA ASP A 261 -21.58 3.37 -1.19
C ASP A 261 -22.10 2.10 -0.47
N TYR A 262 -21.30 1.06 -0.31
CA TYR A 262 -21.70 -0.18 0.35
C TYR A 262 -20.67 -0.63 1.38
N GLY A 263 -21.10 -1.38 2.37
CA GLY A 263 -20.28 -1.95 3.43
C GLY A 263 -21.03 -2.00 4.75
N LEU A 264 -20.48 -2.73 5.72
CA LEU A 264 -20.96 -2.73 7.09
C LEU A 264 -20.46 -1.46 7.79
N LEU A 265 -21.24 -0.40 7.77
CA LEU A 265 -20.92 0.87 8.40
C LEU A 265 -21.48 0.95 9.81
N SER A 266 -20.78 1.67 10.69
CA SER A 266 -21.28 1.99 12.04
C SER A 266 -22.43 2.99 11.97
N ALA A 267 -23.33 2.94 12.96
CA ALA A 267 -24.34 3.96 13.18
C ALA A 267 -23.73 5.28 13.72
N THR A 268 -22.52 5.20 14.31
CA THR A 268 -21.76 6.32 14.88
C THR A 268 -20.35 6.33 14.28
N PRO A 269 -20.17 6.85 13.05
CA PRO A 269 -18.90 6.73 12.31
C PRO A 269 -17.74 7.53 12.93
N ASP A 270 -17.99 8.41 13.89
CA ASP A 270 -16.97 9.16 14.62
C ASP A 270 -16.47 8.46 15.90
N GLU A 271 -16.98 7.27 16.17
CA GLU A 271 -16.62 6.46 17.35
C GLU A 271 -16.06 5.10 16.93
N LEU A 272 -14.91 4.75 17.48
CA LEU A 272 -14.36 3.42 17.30
C LEU A 272 -15.08 2.44 18.25
N SER A 273 -15.97 1.63 17.69
CA SER A 273 -16.81 0.69 18.42
C SER A 273 -16.73 -0.72 17.86
N ASN A 274 -17.34 -1.69 18.54
CA ASN A 274 -17.48 -3.07 18.06
C ASN A 274 -18.78 -3.32 17.25
N ASP A 275 -19.44 -2.27 16.79
CA ASP A 275 -20.71 -2.37 16.07
C ASP A 275 -20.59 -3.11 14.75
N TYR A 276 -19.45 -2.98 14.06
CA TYR A 276 -19.16 -3.77 12.87
C TYR A 276 -19.27 -5.27 13.15
N PHE A 277 -18.63 -5.75 14.21
CA PHE A 277 -18.60 -7.16 14.57
C PHE A 277 -19.98 -7.67 15.00
N LYS A 278 -20.69 -6.91 15.82
CA LYS A 278 -22.08 -7.24 16.21
C LYS A 278 -23.00 -7.32 15.00
N THR A 279 -22.87 -6.36 14.08
CA THR A 279 -23.68 -6.29 12.87
C THR A 279 -23.41 -7.44 11.92
N LEU A 280 -22.12 -7.81 11.77
CA LEU A 280 -21.70 -8.91 10.93
C LEU A 280 -22.25 -10.26 11.41
N LEU A 281 -22.32 -10.45 12.72
CA LEU A 281 -22.80 -11.69 13.35
C LEU A 281 -24.32 -11.73 13.55
N ASP A 282 -25.05 -10.68 13.16
CA ASP A 282 -26.51 -10.63 13.36
C ASP A 282 -27.23 -11.65 12.47
N MET A 283 -27.70 -12.74 13.08
CA MET A 283 -28.40 -13.84 12.41
C MET A 283 -29.79 -13.46 11.87
N ARG A 284 -30.31 -12.27 12.20
CA ARG A 284 -31.57 -11.76 11.63
C ARG A 284 -31.42 -11.30 10.20
N VAL A 285 -30.17 -11.08 9.74
CA VAL A 285 -29.88 -10.62 8.38
C VAL A 285 -29.63 -11.80 7.45
N GLN A 286 -30.29 -11.80 6.30
CA GLN A 286 -30.01 -12.70 5.18
C GLN A 286 -29.26 -11.94 4.08
N TRP A 287 -28.07 -12.38 3.75
CA TRP A 287 -27.25 -11.77 2.72
C TRP A 287 -27.54 -12.37 1.33
N LYS A 288 -27.69 -11.50 0.32
CA LYS A 288 -27.86 -11.87 -1.08
C LYS A 288 -26.89 -11.07 -1.95
N PRO A 289 -26.25 -11.69 -2.96
CA PRO A 289 -25.38 -10.95 -3.88
C PRO A 289 -26.21 -9.94 -4.70
N ASN A 290 -25.65 -8.76 -4.95
CA ASN A 290 -26.34 -7.71 -5.72
C ASN A 290 -26.00 -7.72 -7.22
N GLY A 291 -25.37 -8.78 -7.73
CA GLY A 291 -25.03 -8.94 -9.15
C GLY A 291 -23.65 -8.40 -9.58
N THR A 292 -22.96 -7.64 -8.74
CA THR A 292 -21.61 -7.11 -9.05
C THR A 292 -20.48 -8.08 -8.70
N GLY A 293 -20.79 -9.18 -8.00
CA GLY A 293 -19.82 -10.18 -7.50
C GLY A 293 -19.06 -9.76 -6.25
N ASN A 294 -19.05 -8.48 -5.90
CA ASN A 294 -18.23 -7.94 -4.82
C ASN A 294 -19.04 -7.28 -3.69
N SER A 295 -20.33 -7.09 -3.89
CA SER A 295 -21.24 -6.50 -2.90
C SER A 295 -22.49 -7.35 -2.67
N TYR A 296 -23.04 -7.22 -1.48
CA TYR A 296 -24.17 -7.98 -0.97
C TYR A 296 -25.18 -7.04 -0.33
N GLU A 297 -26.44 -7.42 -0.44
CA GLU A 297 -27.56 -6.78 0.24
C GLU A 297 -28.06 -7.67 1.38
N GLY A 298 -28.17 -7.09 2.56
CA GLY A 298 -28.68 -7.73 3.76
C GLY A 298 -30.17 -7.42 3.95
N PHE A 299 -30.99 -8.45 4.04
CA PHE A 299 -32.44 -8.35 4.25
C PHE A 299 -32.81 -8.87 5.64
N ASP A 300 -33.68 -8.17 6.36
CA ASP A 300 -34.25 -8.67 7.58
C ASP A 300 -35.08 -9.92 7.27
N ARG A 301 -34.85 -11.03 8.01
CA ARG A 301 -35.51 -12.31 7.76
C ARG A 301 -37.01 -12.32 8.09
N VAL A 302 -37.46 -11.38 8.93
CA VAL A 302 -38.85 -11.30 9.37
C VAL A 302 -39.63 -10.36 8.46
N THR A 303 -39.11 -9.16 8.22
CA THR A 303 -39.84 -8.15 7.44
C THR A 303 -39.58 -8.28 5.93
N GLY A 304 -38.47 -8.88 5.53
CA GLY A 304 -38.03 -8.95 4.13
C GLY A 304 -37.47 -7.63 3.60
N GLU A 305 -37.34 -6.60 4.43
CA GLU A 305 -36.85 -5.29 4.03
C GLU A 305 -35.32 -5.27 3.95
N LYS A 306 -34.79 -4.50 3.01
CA LYS A 306 -33.35 -4.26 2.91
C LYS A 306 -32.89 -3.40 4.08
N ALA A 307 -32.03 -3.96 4.90
CA ALA A 307 -31.52 -3.32 6.10
C ALA A 307 -30.08 -2.80 5.96
N ARG A 308 -29.24 -3.50 5.18
CA ARG A 308 -27.79 -3.26 5.16
C ARG A 308 -27.18 -3.61 3.81
N THR A 309 -25.92 -3.16 3.62
CA THR A 309 -25.05 -3.62 2.54
C THR A 309 -23.72 -4.09 3.11
N ALA A 310 -23.04 -5.00 2.41
CA ALA A 310 -21.71 -5.47 2.79
C ALA A 310 -20.87 -5.78 1.55
N SER A 311 -19.56 -5.66 1.67
CA SER A 311 -18.64 -6.19 0.68
C SER A 311 -18.42 -7.70 0.88
N ARG A 312 -17.89 -8.36 -0.13
CA ARG A 312 -17.42 -9.74 -0.02
C ARG A 312 -16.35 -9.89 1.06
N ALA A 313 -15.43 -8.93 1.16
CA ALA A 313 -14.42 -8.90 2.21
C ALA A 313 -15.01 -8.79 3.62
N ASP A 314 -16.11 -8.04 3.80
CA ASP A 314 -16.81 -8.00 5.09
C ASP A 314 -17.36 -9.36 5.48
N LEU A 315 -18.04 -10.02 4.54
CA LEU A 315 -18.76 -11.26 4.83
C LEU A 315 -17.85 -12.47 5.06
N VAL A 316 -16.61 -12.46 4.58
CA VAL A 316 -15.67 -13.55 4.84
C VAL A 316 -15.34 -13.68 6.33
N PHE A 317 -15.36 -12.60 7.08
CA PHE A 317 -15.14 -12.61 8.54
C PHE A 317 -16.33 -13.21 9.32
N GLY A 318 -17.51 -13.28 8.73
CA GLY A 318 -18.66 -13.97 9.32
C GLY A 318 -18.85 -15.39 8.82
N SER A 319 -18.26 -15.76 7.66
CA SER A 319 -18.49 -17.05 6.98
C SER A 319 -17.31 -18.01 7.08
N ASN A 320 -16.07 -17.52 7.14
CA ASN A 320 -14.90 -18.34 7.37
C ASN A 320 -14.80 -18.70 8.86
N SER A 321 -14.67 -19.98 9.20
CA SER A 321 -14.72 -20.44 10.58
C SER A 321 -13.59 -19.90 11.47
N GLN A 322 -12.38 -19.68 10.91
CA GLN A 322 -11.24 -19.17 11.66
C GLN A 322 -11.37 -17.65 11.90
N LEU A 323 -11.72 -16.90 10.86
CA LEU A 323 -11.93 -15.45 10.99
C LEU A 323 -13.13 -15.13 11.86
N ARG A 324 -14.20 -15.93 11.76
CA ARG A 324 -15.37 -15.78 12.60
C ARG A 324 -15.04 -15.97 14.09
N ALA A 325 -14.20 -16.94 14.43
CA ALA A 325 -13.75 -17.14 15.82
C ALA A 325 -12.95 -15.94 16.37
N LEU A 326 -12.29 -15.17 15.52
CA LEU A 326 -11.62 -13.93 15.91
C LEU A 326 -12.61 -12.77 16.10
N VAL A 327 -13.69 -12.78 15.36
CA VAL A 327 -14.77 -11.78 15.46
C VAL A 327 -15.61 -11.97 16.74
N GLU A 328 -15.94 -13.21 17.12
CA GLU A 328 -16.65 -13.61 18.36
C GLU A 328 -15.83 -13.34 19.61
#